data_488821c1122f7e2185ae34c1660a813d
#
_entry.id   488821c1122f7e2185ae34c1660a813d
#
_cell.length_a   1.000
_cell.length_b   1.000
_cell.length_c   1.000
_cell.angle_alpha   90.00
_cell.angle_beta   90.00
_cell.angle_gamma   90.00
#
_symmetry.space_group_name_H-M   'P 1'
#
loop_
_entity.id
_entity.type
_entity.pdbx_description
1 polymer ?
#
loop_
_entity_poly.entity_id
_entity_poly.type
_entity_poly.pdbx_seq_one_letter_code
_entity_poly.pdbx_strand_id
1 'polypeptide(L)'
;KYYNDYVVEISKDKLSGTEDYTPYYEFIKTAISSNSHKRIDCTSLLSKHSLDSVKRLLNREIDKFYLTANDLRHIINRHSGRRELKNGQIPITIEDLLRIPEILSRPTSIELGSYSYKYGSSIRFTRNFVDGKQYCVLVEVYDSRRTALAVKTGYKKPLSGSLNGYVPPLHGIDAQQIADPKHNARNARAVPMLY
;
A
#
# COMPACT_ATOMS: atom_id res chain seq x y z
N LYS A 1 26.20 2.66 -12.84
CA LYS A 1 25.59 1.41 -13.33
C LYS A 1 24.15 1.76 -13.70
N TYR A 2 23.88 1.86 -15.00
CA TYR A 2 22.53 2.06 -15.51
C TYR A 2 21.78 0.72 -15.40
N TYR A 3 20.71 0.68 -14.61
CA TYR A 3 19.79 -0.44 -14.59
C TYR A 3 18.96 -0.37 -15.88
N ASN A 4 19.07 -1.40 -16.72
CA ASN A 4 18.16 -1.61 -17.85
C ASN A 4 16.77 -1.95 -17.29
N ASP A 5 15.96 -0.92 -17.07
CA ASP A 5 14.57 -1.05 -16.67
C ASP A 5 13.75 -1.51 -17.88
N TYR A 6 13.48 -2.80 -17.97
CA TYR A 6 12.54 -3.30 -18.97
C TYR A 6 11.13 -2.85 -18.58
N VAL A 7 10.52 -2.06 -19.44
CA VAL A 7 9.11 -1.66 -19.34
C VAL A 7 8.26 -2.72 -19.98
N VAL A 8 7.27 -3.24 -19.28
CA VAL A 8 6.19 -4.04 -19.87
C VAL A 8 5.13 -3.05 -20.33
N GLU A 9 5.03 -2.81 -21.62
CA GLU A 9 3.96 -1.98 -22.21
C GLU A 9 2.70 -2.81 -22.41
N ILE A 10 1.59 -2.32 -21.88
CA ILE A 10 0.27 -2.90 -22.10
C ILE A 10 -0.42 -2.05 -23.15
N SER A 11 -0.85 -2.67 -24.24
CA SER A 11 -1.60 -2.01 -25.29
C SER A 11 -2.86 -1.34 -24.74
N LYS A 12 -3.04 -0.05 -25.04
CA LYS A 12 -4.14 0.78 -24.57
C LYS A 12 -5.52 0.35 -25.09
N ASP A 13 -5.58 -0.57 -26.05
CA ASP A 13 -6.80 -0.86 -26.83
C ASP A 13 -7.79 -1.81 -26.14
N LYS A 14 -7.52 -2.29 -24.91
CA LYS A 14 -8.39 -3.28 -24.23
C LYS A 14 -9.19 -2.76 -23.04
N LEU A 15 -9.16 -1.47 -22.73
CA LEU A 15 -9.80 -0.91 -21.53
C LEU A 15 -11.15 -0.23 -21.81
N SER A 16 -11.99 -0.83 -22.66
CA SER A 16 -13.38 -0.41 -22.79
C SER A 16 -14.32 -1.38 -22.07
N GLY A 17 -14.69 -1.04 -20.85
CA GLY A 17 -15.90 -1.58 -20.22
C GLY A 17 -15.74 -2.54 -19.04
N THR A 18 -14.70 -3.38 -18.99
CA THR A 18 -14.31 -4.18 -17.80
C THR A 18 -12.82 -4.03 -17.60
N GLU A 19 -12.44 -3.42 -16.48
CA GLU A 19 -11.03 -3.24 -16.14
C GLU A 19 -10.35 -4.61 -16.04
N ASP A 20 -9.51 -4.95 -17.04
CA ASP A 20 -8.73 -6.19 -17.03
C ASP A 20 -7.43 -5.97 -16.24
N TYR A 21 -7.39 -6.43 -15.01
CA TYR A 21 -6.21 -6.38 -14.16
C TYR A 21 -5.24 -7.54 -14.36
N THR A 22 -5.53 -8.48 -15.24
CA THR A 22 -4.72 -9.70 -15.45
C THR A 22 -3.24 -9.41 -15.68
N PRO A 23 -2.83 -8.47 -16.55
CA PRO A 23 -1.41 -8.18 -16.76
C PRO A 23 -0.69 -7.70 -15.50
N TYR A 24 -1.38 -6.95 -14.65
CA TYR A 24 -0.82 -6.47 -13.38
C TYR A 24 -0.70 -7.60 -12.36
N TYR A 25 -1.66 -8.51 -12.31
CA TYR A 25 -1.61 -9.68 -11.43
C TYR A 25 -0.45 -10.59 -11.78
N GLU A 26 -0.23 -10.88 -13.07
CA GLU A 26 0.90 -11.68 -13.53
C GLU A 26 2.24 -10.98 -13.26
N PHE A 27 2.30 -9.66 -13.45
CA PHE A 27 3.48 -8.89 -13.09
C PHE A 27 3.77 -8.98 -11.58
N ILE A 28 2.76 -8.79 -10.71
CA ILE A 28 2.92 -8.84 -9.24
C ILE A 28 3.41 -10.22 -8.79
N LYS A 29 2.79 -11.31 -9.27
CA LYS A 29 3.20 -12.68 -8.96
C LYS A 29 4.66 -12.94 -9.37
N THR A 30 5.02 -12.56 -10.59
CA THR A 30 6.38 -12.70 -11.08
C THR A 30 7.38 -11.87 -10.30
N ALA A 31 7.01 -10.64 -9.93
CA ALA A 31 7.87 -9.75 -9.16
C ALA A 31 8.22 -10.30 -7.78
N ILE A 32 7.26 -10.98 -7.12
CA ILE A 32 7.48 -11.57 -5.79
C ILE A 32 8.30 -12.84 -5.85
N SER A 33 8.10 -13.67 -6.88
CA SER A 33 8.77 -14.98 -7.03
C SER A 33 10.16 -14.89 -7.65
N SER A 34 10.60 -13.73 -8.12
CA SER A 34 11.87 -13.56 -8.83
C SER A 34 12.66 -12.34 -8.35
N ASN A 35 13.95 -12.30 -8.66
CA ASN A 35 14.81 -11.12 -8.45
C ASN A 35 14.72 -10.10 -9.59
N SER A 36 13.59 -10.05 -10.30
CA SER A 36 13.36 -9.11 -11.38
C SER A 36 13.49 -7.66 -10.93
N HIS A 37 14.03 -6.80 -11.80
CA HIS A 37 14.04 -5.34 -11.65
C HIS A 37 13.06 -4.66 -12.63
N LYS A 38 12.12 -5.42 -13.21
CA LYS A 38 11.14 -4.92 -14.16
C LYS A 38 10.17 -3.95 -13.49
N ARG A 39 9.56 -3.12 -14.31
CA ARG A 39 8.42 -2.27 -13.95
C ARG A 39 7.31 -2.42 -14.98
N ILE A 40 6.10 -2.10 -14.58
CA ILE A 40 4.93 -2.03 -15.45
C ILE A 40 4.34 -0.64 -15.38
N ASP A 41 3.96 -0.09 -16.55
CA ASP A 41 3.22 1.17 -16.63
C ASP A 41 1.77 0.92 -16.21
N CYS A 42 1.32 1.59 -15.18
CA CYS A 42 -0.05 1.52 -14.67
C CYS A 42 -0.79 2.87 -14.79
N THR A 43 -0.32 3.77 -15.62
CA THR A 43 -0.94 5.08 -15.86
C THR A 43 -2.39 4.93 -16.33
N SER A 44 -2.67 3.91 -17.14
CA SER A 44 -4.02 3.63 -17.65
C SER A 44 -5.02 3.17 -16.58
N LEU A 45 -4.55 2.75 -15.40
CA LEU A 45 -5.44 2.43 -14.27
C LEU A 45 -6.06 3.69 -13.65
N LEU A 46 -5.39 4.84 -13.77
CA LEU A 46 -5.90 6.07 -13.19
C LEU A 46 -6.97 6.67 -14.10
N SER A 47 -8.14 6.91 -13.53
CA SER A 47 -9.15 7.74 -14.21
C SER A 47 -8.58 9.15 -14.46
N LYS A 48 -9.12 9.85 -15.45
CA LYS A 48 -8.76 11.26 -15.69
C LYS A 48 -8.88 12.09 -14.41
N HIS A 49 -9.97 11.91 -13.68
CA HIS A 49 -10.20 12.61 -12.40
C HIS A 49 -9.10 12.31 -11.35
N SER A 50 -8.69 11.04 -11.22
CA SER A 50 -7.60 10.66 -10.31
C SER A 50 -6.28 11.28 -10.71
N LEU A 51 -5.95 11.26 -12.00
CA LEU A 51 -4.72 11.85 -12.52
C LEU A 51 -4.70 13.38 -12.33
N ASP A 52 -5.78 14.08 -12.62
CA ASP A 52 -5.92 15.51 -12.41
C ASP A 52 -5.80 15.87 -10.91
N SER A 53 -6.35 15.04 -10.03
CA SER A 53 -6.20 15.21 -8.58
C SER A 53 -4.76 15.07 -8.13
N VAL A 54 -4.03 14.07 -8.62
CA VAL A 54 -2.60 13.88 -8.33
C VAL A 54 -1.78 15.07 -8.81
N LYS A 55 -1.97 15.52 -10.05
CA LYS A 55 -1.28 16.70 -10.61
C LYS A 55 -1.50 17.94 -9.77
N ARG A 56 -2.75 18.20 -9.38
CA ARG A 56 -3.11 19.35 -8.53
C ARG A 56 -2.46 19.27 -7.16
N LEU A 57 -2.52 18.10 -6.49
CA LEU A 57 -1.96 17.92 -5.16
C LEU A 57 -0.44 18.08 -5.13
N LEU A 58 0.25 17.62 -6.16
CA LEU A 58 1.71 17.74 -6.28
C LEU A 58 2.15 19.04 -6.92
N ASN A 59 1.22 19.82 -7.49
CA ASN A 59 1.49 21.01 -8.30
C ASN A 59 2.55 20.75 -9.39
N ARG A 60 2.36 19.66 -10.16
CA ARG A 60 3.27 19.26 -11.24
C ARG A 60 2.60 18.38 -12.28
N GLU A 61 3.18 18.34 -13.48
CA GLU A 61 2.78 17.40 -14.50
C GLU A 61 3.26 15.98 -14.18
N ILE A 62 2.36 15.02 -14.40
CA ILE A 62 2.63 13.60 -14.24
C ILE A 62 2.22 12.88 -15.52
N ASP A 63 3.19 12.23 -16.16
CA ASP A 63 3.00 11.54 -17.43
C ASP A 63 2.88 10.02 -17.25
N LYS A 64 3.56 9.48 -16.24
CA LYS A 64 3.72 8.07 -16.03
C LYS A 64 3.49 7.66 -14.58
N PHE A 65 2.94 6.48 -14.43
CA PHE A 65 2.72 5.85 -13.15
C PHE A 65 3.21 4.40 -13.20
N TYR A 66 4.11 4.00 -12.29
CA TYR A 66 4.76 2.70 -12.34
C TYR A 66 4.47 1.85 -11.10
N LEU A 67 4.41 0.54 -11.34
CA LEU A 67 4.55 -0.47 -10.33
C LEU A 67 5.87 -1.20 -10.58
N THR A 68 6.78 -1.22 -9.61
CA THR A 68 8.10 -1.82 -9.79
C THR A 68 8.25 -3.11 -8.96
N ALA A 69 8.96 -4.08 -9.50
CA ALA A 69 9.19 -5.34 -8.82
C ALA A 69 9.95 -5.17 -7.49
N ASN A 70 10.90 -4.22 -7.44
CA ASN A 70 11.63 -3.91 -6.22
C ASN A 70 10.73 -3.35 -5.12
N ASP A 71 9.83 -2.43 -5.48
CA ASP A 71 8.94 -1.81 -4.50
C ASP A 71 7.90 -2.81 -3.98
N LEU A 72 7.41 -3.72 -4.83
CA LEU A 72 6.52 -4.81 -4.40
C LEU A 72 7.19 -5.73 -3.38
N ARG A 73 8.41 -6.18 -3.64
CA ARG A 73 9.19 -6.97 -2.68
C ARG A 73 9.46 -6.20 -1.40
N HIS A 74 9.76 -4.90 -1.50
CA HIS A 74 9.93 -4.03 -0.35
C HIS A 74 8.67 -3.98 0.53
N ILE A 75 7.50 -3.83 -0.07
CA ILE A 75 6.22 -3.81 0.63
C ILE A 75 6.03 -5.11 1.44
N ILE A 76 6.18 -6.27 0.79
CA ILE A 76 6.05 -7.56 1.48
C ILE A 76 7.07 -7.69 2.61
N ASN A 77 8.35 -7.45 2.33
CA ASN A 77 9.40 -7.61 3.32
C ASN A 77 9.21 -6.68 4.53
N ARG A 78 8.63 -5.51 4.33
CA ARG A 78 8.48 -4.50 5.36
C ARG A 78 7.19 -4.66 6.15
N HIS A 79 6.08 -4.99 5.49
CA HIS A 79 4.72 -4.89 6.03
C HIS A 79 4.00 -6.24 6.21
N SER A 80 4.67 -7.39 6.01
CA SER A 80 4.09 -8.71 6.28
C SER A 80 4.27 -9.19 7.73
N GLY A 81 5.06 -8.49 8.53
CA GLY A 81 5.44 -8.91 9.87
C GLY A 81 4.48 -8.46 10.97
N ARG A 82 4.54 -9.15 12.13
CA ARG A 82 3.73 -8.81 13.33
C ARG A 82 3.97 -7.41 13.89
N ARG A 83 5.05 -6.71 13.48
CA ARG A 83 5.32 -5.33 13.89
C ARG A 83 4.21 -4.37 13.46
N GLU A 84 3.51 -4.67 12.37
CA GLU A 84 2.41 -3.85 11.84
C GLU A 84 1.26 -3.74 12.86
N LEU A 85 0.99 -4.79 13.62
CA LEU A 85 -0.05 -4.79 14.66
C LEU A 85 0.19 -3.72 15.74
N LYS A 86 1.45 -3.41 16.06
CA LYS A 86 1.80 -2.37 17.02
C LYS A 86 1.46 -0.96 16.53
N ASN A 87 1.37 -0.80 15.21
CA ASN A 87 1.02 0.46 14.55
C ASN A 87 -0.48 0.55 14.21
N GLY A 88 -1.31 -0.37 14.70
CA GLY A 88 -2.73 -0.45 14.36
C GLY A 88 -2.96 -0.86 12.89
N GLN A 89 -1.95 -1.46 12.25
CA GLN A 89 -1.99 -1.95 10.88
C GLN A 89 -2.14 -3.47 10.89
N ILE A 90 -2.65 -4.02 9.80
CA ILE A 90 -2.79 -5.46 9.59
C ILE A 90 -1.63 -5.90 8.68
N PRO A 91 -0.91 -7.00 8.99
CA PRO A 91 0.14 -7.51 8.12
C PRO A 91 -0.36 -7.72 6.69
N ILE A 92 0.42 -7.29 5.70
CA ILE A 92 0.14 -7.46 4.27
C ILE A 92 0.52 -8.86 3.84
N THR A 93 -0.31 -9.48 3.00
CA THR A 93 -0.04 -10.75 2.32
C THR A 93 0.24 -10.51 0.83
N ILE A 94 0.66 -11.55 0.11
CA ILE A 94 0.85 -11.48 -1.34
C ILE A 94 -0.49 -11.20 -2.05
N GLU A 95 -1.58 -11.79 -1.56
CA GLU A 95 -2.93 -11.56 -2.10
C GLU A 95 -3.37 -10.11 -1.94
N ASP A 96 -2.91 -9.43 -0.88
CA ASP A 96 -3.20 -8.01 -0.69
C ASP A 96 -2.52 -7.13 -1.77
N LEU A 97 -1.35 -7.52 -2.27
CA LEU A 97 -0.70 -6.79 -3.36
C LEU A 97 -1.50 -6.86 -4.66
N LEU A 98 -2.24 -7.93 -4.89
CA LEU A 98 -3.12 -8.05 -6.06
C LEU A 98 -4.27 -7.03 -6.04
N ARG A 99 -4.53 -6.38 -4.91
CA ARG A 99 -5.51 -5.29 -4.81
C ARG A 99 -4.98 -3.93 -5.28
N ILE A 100 -3.65 -3.79 -5.47
CA ILE A 100 -3.04 -2.50 -5.87
C ILE A 100 -3.68 -1.94 -7.15
N PRO A 101 -3.88 -2.69 -8.24
CA PRO A 101 -4.52 -2.17 -9.44
C PRO A 101 -5.91 -1.60 -9.16
N GLU A 102 -6.72 -2.28 -8.36
CA GLU A 102 -8.06 -1.82 -7.99
C GLU A 102 -8.01 -0.56 -7.09
N ILE A 103 -7.03 -0.46 -6.18
CA ILE A 103 -6.86 0.73 -5.33
C ILE A 103 -6.51 1.95 -6.19
N LEU A 104 -5.68 1.80 -7.21
CA LEU A 104 -5.28 2.88 -8.10
C LEU A 104 -6.42 3.28 -9.05
N SER A 105 -7.17 2.33 -9.57
CA SER A 105 -8.24 2.59 -10.53
C SER A 105 -9.50 3.18 -9.90
N ARG A 106 -9.82 2.75 -8.67
CA ARG A 106 -11.06 3.12 -7.95
C ARG A 106 -10.79 3.51 -6.50
N PRO A 107 -9.95 4.53 -6.25
CA PRO A 107 -9.68 4.96 -4.88
C PRO A 107 -10.94 5.53 -4.20
N THR A 108 -11.05 5.31 -2.89
CA THR A 108 -12.04 6.00 -2.05
C THR A 108 -11.57 7.43 -1.76
N SER A 109 -10.25 7.64 -1.59
CA SER A 109 -9.66 8.97 -1.45
C SER A 109 -8.26 9.04 -2.07
N ILE A 110 -7.87 10.25 -2.49
CA ILE A 110 -6.52 10.61 -2.93
C ILE A 110 -6.09 11.83 -2.13
N GLU A 111 -5.00 11.71 -1.40
CA GLU A 111 -4.53 12.72 -0.45
C GLU A 111 -3.02 12.92 -0.54
N LEU A 112 -2.53 14.10 -0.08
CA LEU A 112 -1.11 14.24 0.20
C LEU A 112 -0.71 13.26 1.31
N GLY A 113 0.35 12.50 1.07
CA GLY A 113 0.99 11.65 2.05
C GLY A 113 2.10 12.39 2.81
N SER A 114 3.04 11.63 3.36
CA SER A 114 4.19 12.19 4.04
C SER A 114 5.15 12.88 3.07
N TYR A 115 5.82 13.91 3.56
CA TYR A 115 6.92 14.56 2.86
C TYR A 115 8.24 13.81 3.16
N SER A 116 9.05 13.58 2.14
CA SER A 116 10.42 13.13 2.31
C SER A 116 11.41 14.12 1.69
N TYR A 117 12.55 14.31 2.34
CA TYR A 117 13.61 15.20 1.83
C TYR A 117 14.10 14.78 0.44
N LYS A 118 14.12 13.49 0.18
CA LYS A 118 14.65 12.94 -1.08
C LYS A 118 13.67 13.03 -2.23
N TYR A 119 12.38 12.78 -1.96
CA TYR A 119 11.37 12.59 -3.01
C TYR A 119 10.28 13.67 -3.01
N GLY A 120 10.25 14.53 -2.00
CA GLY A 120 9.21 15.53 -1.82
C GLY A 120 7.93 14.93 -1.22
N SER A 121 6.79 15.51 -1.57
CA SER A 121 5.50 15.02 -1.13
C SER A 121 5.15 13.70 -1.81
N SER A 122 4.62 12.75 -1.04
CA SER A 122 3.99 11.55 -1.57
C SER A 122 2.50 11.76 -1.79
N ILE A 123 1.88 10.89 -2.57
CA ILE A 123 0.43 10.78 -2.71
C ILE A 123 -0.02 9.46 -2.10
N ARG A 124 -1.08 9.52 -1.32
CA ARG A 124 -1.74 8.35 -0.74
C ARG A 124 -3.04 8.08 -1.46
N PHE A 125 -3.14 6.90 -2.06
CA PHE A 125 -4.38 6.32 -2.54
C PHE A 125 -4.96 5.42 -1.45
N THR A 126 -6.22 5.59 -1.15
CA THR A 126 -6.91 4.79 -0.14
C THR A 126 -8.13 4.14 -0.76
N ARG A 127 -8.38 2.87 -0.45
CA ARG A 127 -9.62 2.18 -0.80
C ARG A 127 -10.16 1.37 0.37
N ASN A 128 -11.44 1.55 0.63
CA ASN A 128 -12.19 0.76 1.59
C ASN A 128 -12.79 -0.46 0.88
N PHE A 129 -12.58 -1.64 1.44
CA PHE A 129 -13.14 -2.87 0.91
C PHE A 129 -14.25 -3.39 1.81
N VAL A 130 -15.13 -4.19 1.23
CA VAL A 130 -16.29 -4.78 1.93
C VAL A 130 -15.90 -5.74 3.05
N ASP A 131 -14.65 -6.20 3.06
CA ASP A 131 -14.09 -7.04 4.13
C ASP A 131 -13.76 -6.27 5.42
N GLY A 132 -14.19 -5.01 5.53
CA GLY A 132 -13.97 -4.14 6.69
C GLY A 132 -12.54 -3.62 6.81
N LYS A 133 -11.74 -3.71 5.74
CA LYS A 133 -10.36 -3.24 5.73
C LYS A 133 -10.19 -2.05 4.79
N GLN A 134 -9.30 -1.15 5.20
CA GLN A 134 -8.84 -0.03 4.40
C GLN A 134 -7.42 -0.32 3.91
N TYR A 135 -7.23 -0.23 2.60
CA TYR A 135 -5.92 -0.38 1.98
C TYR A 135 -5.41 0.99 1.54
N CYS A 136 -4.16 1.24 1.87
CA CYS A 136 -3.46 2.48 1.52
C CYS A 136 -2.23 2.15 0.69
N VAL A 137 -2.06 2.87 -0.42
CA VAL A 137 -0.90 2.77 -1.30
C VAL A 137 -0.28 4.16 -1.40
N LEU A 138 1.00 4.30 -1.10
CA LEU A 138 1.73 5.54 -1.24
C LEU A 138 2.59 5.49 -2.50
N VAL A 139 2.53 6.57 -3.25
CA VAL A 139 3.33 6.79 -4.43
C VAL A 139 4.24 7.99 -4.26
N GLU A 140 5.44 7.91 -4.83
CA GLU A 140 6.45 8.94 -4.74
C GLU A 140 7.09 9.18 -6.11
N VAL A 141 7.83 10.27 -6.24
CA VAL A 141 8.57 10.59 -7.45
C VAL A 141 9.55 9.47 -7.79
N TYR A 142 9.46 8.97 -9.01
CA TYR A 142 10.25 7.86 -9.51
C TYR A 142 11.49 8.29 -10.26
N ASP A 143 11.43 9.35 -11.04
CA ASP A 143 12.50 9.79 -11.93
C ASP A 143 13.03 11.20 -11.62
N SER A 144 14.19 11.51 -12.21
CA SER A 144 14.85 12.83 -12.06
C SER A 144 14.07 13.97 -12.72
N ARG A 145 13.23 13.69 -13.71
CA ARG A 145 12.37 14.69 -14.40
C ARG A 145 11.17 15.06 -13.55
N ARG A 146 10.87 14.25 -12.54
CA ARG A 146 9.74 14.44 -11.62
C ARG A 146 8.38 14.39 -12.31
N THR A 147 8.28 13.71 -13.46
CA THR A 147 7.04 13.50 -14.21
C THR A 147 6.49 12.09 -14.06
N ALA A 148 7.28 11.17 -13.48
CA ALA A 148 6.83 9.81 -13.20
C ALA A 148 6.73 9.56 -11.70
N LEU A 149 5.68 8.84 -11.32
CA LEU A 149 5.46 8.34 -9.97
C LEU A 149 5.59 6.82 -9.95
N ALA A 150 5.92 6.26 -8.81
CA ALA A 150 5.84 4.82 -8.57
C ALA A 150 5.23 4.50 -7.22
N VAL A 151 4.56 3.36 -7.13
CA VAL A 151 4.14 2.77 -5.86
C VAL A 151 5.40 2.44 -5.05
N LYS A 152 5.53 3.03 -3.85
CA LYS A 152 6.71 2.85 -3.00
C LYS A 152 6.42 2.02 -1.76
N THR A 153 5.24 2.16 -1.21
CA THR A 153 4.83 1.38 -0.04
C THR A 153 3.32 1.21 -0.01
N GLY A 154 2.86 0.25 0.77
CA GLY A 154 1.45 0.01 0.99
C GLY A 154 1.24 -0.63 2.35
N TYR A 155 0.10 -0.37 2.96
CA TYR A 155 -0.32 -0.95 4.22
C TYR A 155 -1.83 -1.10 4.27
N LYS A 156 -2.32 -1.94 5.18
CA LYS A 156 -3.76 -2.08 5.43
C LYS A 156 -4.06 -1.90 6.91
N LYS A 157 -5.24 -1.40 7.20
CA LYS A 157 -5.75 -1.20 8.55
C LYS A 157 -7.24 -1.52 8.62
N PRO A 158 -7.80 -1.80 9.82
CA PRO A 158 -9.25 -1.87 9.98
C PRO A 158 -9.90 -0.54 9.59
N LEU A 159 -11.11 -0.58 9.02
CA LEU A 159 -11.94 0.61 8.89
C LEU A 159 -12.27 1.16 10.29
N SER A 160 -12.17 2.46 10.47
CA SER A 160 -12.54 3.12 11.73
C SER A 160 -14.01 2.81 12.04
N GLY A 161 -14.25 2.13 13.15
CA GLY A 161 -15.57 1.58 13.54
C GLY A 161 -15.66 0.06 13.48
N SER A 162 -14.72 -0.62 12.82
CA SER A 162 -14.70 -2.10 12.70
C SER A 162 -13.80 -2.78 13.75
N LEU A 163 -13.29 -2.05 14.74
CA LEU A 163 -12.37 -2.62 15.75
C LEU A 163 -13.06 -3.58 16.73
N ASN A 164 -14.39 -3.68 16.75
CA ASN A 164 -15.11 -4.56 17.68
C ASN A 164 -15.10 -6.05 17.33
N GLY A 165 -14.35 -6.48 16.32
CA GLY A 165 -14.37 -7.89 15.89
C GLY A 165 -13.05 -8.46 15.39
N TYR A 166 -11.95 -7.70 15.36
CA TYR A 166 -10.68 -8.29 14.96
C TYR A 166 -10.04 -9.04 16.13
N VAL A 167 -10.28 -10.32 16.20
CA VAL A 167 -9.48 -11.27 16.98
C VAL A 167 -8.36 -11.74 16.03
N PRO A 168 -7.08 -11.41 16.31
CA PRO A 168 -5.98 -11.96 15.51
C PRO A 168 -6.05 -13.50 15.58
N PRO A 169 -5.83 -14.20 14.47
CA PRO A 169 -5.79 -15.67 14.51
C PRO A 169 -4.70 -16.11 15.49
N LEU A 170 -5.12 -16.86 16.50
CA LEU A 170 -4.28 -17.42 17.58
C LEU A 170 -3.41 -18.57 17.03
N HIS A 171 -2.59 -18.35 16.04
CA HIS A 171 -1.55 -19.29 15.66
C HIS A 171 -0.30 -19.00 16.50
N GLY A 172 -0.15 -19.74 17.60
CA GLY A 172 1.09 -19.83 18.38
C GLY A 172 1.19 -18.96 19.63
N ILE A 173 0.08 -18.61 20.27
CA ILE A 173 0.12 -18.16 21.68
C ILE A 173 -0.23 -19.38 22.52
N ASP A 174 0.75 -19.84 23.31
CA ASP A 174 0.58 -20.92 24.27
C ASP A 174 -0.56 -20.55 25.22
N ALA A 175 -1.58 -21.41 25.33
CA ALA A 175 -2.76 -21.19 26.15
C ALA A 175 -2.43 -20.98 27.64
N GLN A 176 -1.20 -21.25 28.05
CA GLN A 176 -0.72 -21.04 29.44
C GLN A 176 -0.40 -19.60 29.80
N GLN A 177 -0.25 -18.67 28.82
CA GLN A 177 0.04 -17.26 29.12
C GLN A 177 -1.21 -16.41 29.39
N ILE A 178 -2.41 -16.93 29.14
CA ILE A 178 -3.68 -16.22 29.38
C ILE A 178 -4.19 -16.42 30.81
N ALA A 179 -3.67 -17.39 31.53
CA ALA A 179 -4.20 -17.79 32.85
C ALA A 179 -3.45 -17.22 34.07
N ASP A 180 -2.47 -16.31 33.89
CA ASP A 180 -1.75 -15.72 35.02
C ASP A 180 -2.37 -14.36 35.43
N PRO A 181 -3.16 -14.32 36.55
CA PRO A 181 -3.79 -13.08 37.03
C PRO A 181 -2.78 -12.02 37.52
N LYS A 182 -1.52 -12.36 37.68
CA LYS A 182 -0.49 -11.43 38.19
C LYS A 182 0.06 -10.44 37.16
N HIS A 183 -0.22 -10.66 35.87
CA HIS A 183 0.28 -9.75 34.81
C HIS A 183 -0.62 -8.54 34.55
N ASN A 184 -1.89 -8.58 34.98
CA ASN A 184 -2.84 -7.47 34.82
C ASN A 184 -2.73 -6.38 35.89
N ALA A 185 -1.99 -6.62 37.00
CA ALA A 185 -1.92 -5.67 38.11
C ALA A 185 -0.82 -4.59 37.97
N ARG A 186 0.06 -4.67 36.96
CA ARG A 186 1.19 -3.72 36.82
C ARG A 186 0.92 -2.52 35.91
N ASN A 187 -0.15 -2.51 35.17
CA ASN A 187 -0.48 -1.39 34.26
C ASN A 187 -1.53 -0.41 34.81
N ALA A 188 -1.92 -0.54 36.06
CA ALA A 188 -2.89 0.34 36.73
C ALA A 188 -2.24 1.24 37.79
N ARG A 189 -1.22 2.01 37.42
CA ARG A 189 -0.65 3.15 38.20
C ARG A 189 -0.03 4.11 37.19
N ALA A 190 -0.38 5.32 37.16
CA ALA A 190 -0.79 6.46 37.86
C ALA A 190 -1.02 7.58 36.82
N VAL A 191 -2.16 8.19 36.82
CA VAL A 191 -2.36 9.54 36.22
C VAL A 191 -2.14 10.51 37.38
N PRO A 192 -1.14 11.42 37.37
CA PRO A 192 -1.05 12.48 38.34
C PRO A 192 -2.11 13.57 38.00
N MET A 193 -2.98 13.88 38.95
CA MET A 193 -3.78 15.10 38.91
C MET A 193 -2.86 16.28 39.16
N LEU A 194 -2.83 17.23 38.26
CA LEU A 194 -2.28 18.57 38.48
C LEU A 194 -3.45 19.52 38.73
N TYR A 195 -3.34 20.17 39.88
CA TYR A 195 -4.11 21.36 40.27
C TYR A 195 -3.64 22.55 39.42
#